data_a6d4b3a41747f51dcc4a4e323e114673
#
_entry.id   a6d4b3a41747f51dcc4a4e323e114673
#
_cell.length_a   1.000
_cell.length_b   1.000
_cell.length_c   1.000
_cell.angle_alpha   90.00
_cell.angle_beta   90.00
_cell.angle_gamma   90.00
#
_symmetry.space_group_name_H-M   'P 1'
#
loop_
_entity.id
_entity.type
_entity.pdbx_description
1 polymer ?
#
loop_
_entity_poly.entity_id
_entity_poly.type
_entity_poly.pdbx_seq_one_letter_code
_entity_poly.pdbx_strand_id
1 'polypeptide(L)'
;MSKYIFNNDTDILEFLEQLRENGIQIWGEGEKIRYRSKNRQLAPETLRILKMAKGQILDFFRMIEKNVIPLTSIQTAYVVGQTAGCELGNINAHYYIEYTIESLDVERLEQMINLVISKNDALRLIVTHEGKASFLDNVPYYSVPVYSLYDGNDREQKRLERSHHRYNYYKWPMFHFCVGKTSGKTSVLHVDFDCIILDAWSAKLLLNEIFSLYYGKDVKFPRISFMNYMRLKTDKGDLEAEEYWKEKVKNMPSFPKLNYQKKFAEVQNVRFDRIECDFSFIETQRLYQKIKNYHFTSAAVISTIFMKTLAQYSETPGLSINVTLFNRQLLHEDVNGILGEFTNNAVISYQEKTDSLLDAIRATQEQMWRLVQYRKFEGSNILKMLSSGRAGKAIMPVVFTCMLEGNVSKVTKKRYSFKEEYAISQTPQVVLDHHVRDDLGYLKISWDYIIDIFDKQYITDIFGAYVNNIKKFMEKY
;
A
#
# COMPACT_ATOMS: atom_id res chain seq x y z
N MET A 1 -3.61 -28.94 35.65
CA MET A 1 -4.17 -28.98 34.28
C MET A 1 -4.44 -27.55 33.85
N SER A 2 -3.83 -27.08 32.77
CA SER A 2 -3.99 -25.71 32.27
C SER A 2 -5.47 -25.43 32.03
N LYS A 3 -5.98 -24.33 32.58
CA LYS A 3 -7.36 -23.87 32.44
C LYS A 3 -7.68 -23.37 31.02
N TYR A 4 -6.68 -23.28 30.17
CA TYR A 4 -6.76 -22.75 28.81
C TYR A 4 -6.25 -23.80 27.82
N ILE A 5 -6.98 -23.99 26.71
CA ILE A 5 -6.60 -24.85 25.59
C ILE A 5 -5.79 -24.07 24.57
N PHE A 6 -6.13 -22.80 24.38
CA PHE A 6 -5.41 -21.86 23.52
C PHE A 6 -4.58 -20.92 24.38
N ASN A 7 -3.36 -20.62 23.95
CA ASN A 7 -2.44 -19.75 24.69
C ASN A 7 -2.72 -18.26 24.40
N ASN A 8 -3.24 -17.98 23.19
CA ASN A 8 -3.53 -16.61 22.72
C ASN A 8 -4.60 -16.65 21.61
N ASP A 9 -4.98 -15.46 21.13
CA ASP A 9 -6.00 -15.26 20.10
C ASP A 9 -5.57 -15.83 18.72
N THR A 10 -4.27 -15.86 18.45
CA THR A 10 -3.73 -16.43 17.21
C THR A 10 -3.96 -17.94 17.15
N ASP A 11 -3.78 -18.67 18.26
CA ASP A 11 -4.06 -20.10 18.34
C ASP A 11 -5.55 -20.39 18.04
N ILE A 12 -6.46 -19.53 18.53
CA ILE A 12 -7.90 -19.64 18.24
C ILE A 12 -8.15 -19.38 16.75
N LEU A 13 -7.54 -18.36 16.17
CA LEU A 13 -7.65 -18.06 14.74
C LEU A 13 -7.19 -19.22 13.88
N GLU A 14 -6.00 -19.79 14.16
CA GLU A 14 -5.47 -20.93 13.41
C GLU A 14 -6.39 -22.14 13.48
N PHE A 15 -6.93 -22.42 14.67
CA PHE A 15 -7.91 -23.49 14.85
C PHE A 15 -9.18 -23.25 14.02
N LEU A 16 -9.74 -22.04 14.07
CA LEU A 16 -10.95 -21.68 13.31
C LEU A 16 -10.72 -21.74 11.79
N GLU A 17 -9.53 -21.39 11.34
CA GLU A 17 -9.16 -21.44 9.93
C GLU A 17 -8.99 -22.90 9.44
N GLN A 18 -8.31 -23.76 10.20
CA GLN A 18 -8.24 -25.20 9.91
C GLN A 18 -9.65 -25.81 9.77
N LEU A 19 -10.58 -25.41 10.63
CA LEU A 19 -11.95 -25.88 10.51
C LEU A 19 -12.62 -25.40 9.22
N ARG A 20 -12.38 -24.16 8.83
CA ARG A 20 -12.93 -23.60 7.59
C ARG A 20 -12.34 -24.27 6.33
N GLU A 21 -11.04 -24.52 6.29
CA GLU A 21 -10.40 -25.27 5.21
C GLU A 21 -11.04 -26.66 5.04
N ASN A 22 -11.50 -27.26 6.15
CA ASN A 22 -12.26 -28.50 6.17
C ASN A 22 -13.77 -28.30 5.91
N GLY A 23 -14.20 -27.12 5.47
CA GLY A 23 -15.60 -26.82 5.14
C GLY A 23 -16.50 -26.64 6.35
N ILE A 24 -15.96 -26.33 7.53
CA ILE A 24 -16.67 -26.08 8.79
C ILE A 24 -16.59 -24.60 9.12
N GLN A 25 -17.72 -23.92 9.15
CA GLN A 25 -17.84 -22.53 9.57
C GLN A 25 -18.41 -22.45 10.98
N ILE A 26 -17.78 -21.65 11.86
CA ILE A 26 -18.17 -21.51 13.27
C ILE A 26 -18.38 -20.03 13.60
N TRP A 27 -19.39 -19.72 14.44
CA TRP A 27 -19.64 -18.35 14.96
C TRP A 27 -20.25 -18.40 16.37
N GLY A 28 -20.18 -17.26 17.06
CA GLY A 28 -20.85 -17.07 18.36
C GLY A 28 -22.29 -16.59 18.17
N GLU A 29 -23.19 -17.09 18.98
CA GLU A 29 -24.58 -16.59 19.11
C GLU A 29 -24.96 -16.57 20.58
N GLY A 30 -24.80 -15.41 21.22
CA GLY A 30 -24.93 -15.27 22.67
C GLY A 30 -23.95 -16.17 23.42
N GLU A 31 -24.43 -17.05 24.25
CA GLU A 31 -23.64 -18.03 25.02
C GLU A 31 -23.41 -19.35 24.28
N LYS A 32 -23.69 -19.42 22.98
CA LYS A 32 -23.62 -20.65 22.20
C LYS A 32 -22.65 -20.50 21.04
N ILE A 33 -21.85 -21.55 20.78
CA ILE A 33 -21.12 -21.70 19.51
C ILE A 33 -22.05 -22.39 18.53
N ARG A 34 -22.24 -21.77 17.37
CA ARG A 34 -22.96 -22.33 16.23
C ARG A 34 -21.97 -22.79 15.16
N TYR A 35 -22.36 -23.75 14.35
CA TYR A 35 -21.56 -24.19 13.23
C TYR A 35 -22.40 -24.59 12.02
N ARG A 36 -21.78 -24.49 10.84
CA ARG A 36 -22.28 -25.06 9.58
C ARG A 36 -21.18 -25.95 9.01
N SER A 37 -21.52 -27.15 8.60
CA SER A 37 -20.58 -28.10 8.00
C SER A 37 -21.20 -28.73 6.76
N LYS A 38 -20.38 -28.92 5.71
CA LYS A 38 -20.79 -29.63 4.49
C LYS A 38 -21.13 -31.10 4.77
N ASN A 39 -20.45 -31.72 5.73
CA ASN A 39 -20.58 -33.14 6.08
C ASN A 39 -21.56 -33.42 7.23
N ARG A 40 -22.36 -32.46 7.64
CA ARG A 40 -23.38 -32.52 8.73
C ARG A 40 -22.89 -32.91 10.13
N GLN A 41 -21.76 -33.59 10.29
CA GLN A 41 -21.22 -33.94 11.60
C GLN A 41 -19.79 -33.45 11.76
N LEU A 42 -19.46 -32.94 12.96
CA LEU A 42 -18.09 -32.58 13.33
C LEU A 42 -17.34 -33.80 13.83
N ALA A 43 -16.04 -33.86 13.58
CA ALA A 43 -15.15 -34.88 14.14
C ALA A 43 -15.23 -34.85 15.70
N PRO A 44 -15.16 -36.03 16.36
CA PRO A 44 -15.23 -36.09 17.83
C PRO A 44 -14.19 -35.20 18.53
N GLU A 45 -12.99 -35.13 18.00
CA GLU A 45 -11.90 -34.29 18.53
C GLU A 45 -12.23 -32.79 18.39
N THR A 46 -12.75 -32.36 17.26
CA THR A 46 -13.23 -30.97 17.05
C THR A 46 -14.32 -30.60 18.07
N LEU A 47 -15.30 -31.49 18.27
CA LEU A 47 -16.35 -31.30 19.27
C LEU A 47 -15.80 -31.20 20.69
N ARG A 48 -14.76 -32.00 21.00
CA ARG A 48 -14.08 -31.96 22.28
C ARG A 48 -13.43 -30.60 22.52
N ILE A 49 -12.64 -30.13 21.55
CA ILE A 49 -11.95 -28.81 21.61
C ILE A 49 -12.99 -27.68 21.76
N LEU A 50 -14.04 -27.66 20.93
CA LEU A 50 -15.10 -26.66 20.99
C LEU A 50 -15.83 -26.63 22.34
N LYS A 51 -16.02 -27.78 22.97
CA LYS A 51 -16.62 -27.86 24.30
C LYS A 51 -15.68 -27.36 25.40
N MET A 52 -14.42 -27.76 25.35
CA MET A 52 -13.43 -27.42 26.38
C MET A 52 -12.99 -25.96 26.30
N ALA A 53 -12.82 -25.42 25.07
CA ALA A 53 -12.43 -24.04 24.83
C ALA A 53 -13.63 -23.07 24.62
N LYS A 54 -14.84 -23.50 24.90
CA LYS A 54 -16.06 -22.73 24.61
C LYS A 54 -15.99 -21.29 25.10
N GLY A 55 -15.56 -21.08 26.34
CA GLY A 55 -15.40 -19.75 26.91
C GLY A 55 -14.43 -18.90 26.13
N GLN A 56 -13.20 -19.42 25.88
CA GLN A 56 -12.16 -18.71 25.13
C GLN A 56 -12.64 -18.35 23.71
N ILE A 57 -13.30 -19.27 23.00
CA ILE A 57 -13.80 -19.02 21.64
C ILE A 57 -14.93 -17.97 21.65
N LEU A 58 -15.86 -18.03 22.61
CA LEU A 58 -16.92 -17.03 22.70
C LEU A 58 -16.40 -15.65 23.11
N ASP A 59 -15.45 -15.59 24.03
CA ASP A 59 -14.80 -14.33 24.42
C ASP A 59 -14.02 -13.74 23.22
N PHE A 60 -13.34 -14.58 22.45
CA PHE A 60 -12.70 -14.19 21.21
C PHE A 60 -13.71 -13.64 20.18
N PHE A 61 -14.86 -14.27 19.96
CA PHE A 61 -15.88 -13.73 19.08
C PHE A 61 -16.45 -12.39 19.57
N ARG A 62 -16.69 -12.24 20.88
CA ARG A 62 -17.15 -10.97 21.48
C ARG A 62 -16.12 -9.86 21.34
N MET A 63 -14.83 -10.20 21.50
CA MET A 63 -13.72 -9.27 21.31
C MET A 63 -13.63 -8.83 19.85
N ILE A 64 -13.72 -9.76 18.90
CA ILE A 64 -13.76 -9.45 17.46
C ILE A 64 -14.92 -8.50 17.15
N GLU A 65 -16.11 -8.76 17.62
CA GLU A 65 -17.27 -7.88 17.42
C GLU A 65 -17.03 -6.46 17.96
N LYS A 66 -16.34 -6.34 19.11
CA LYS A 66 -16.02 -5.05 19.73
C LYS A 66 -14.91 -4.30 18.95
N ASN A 67 -13.94 -5.02 18.39
CA ASN A 67 -12.79 -4.46 17.69
C ASN A 67 -12.90 -4.58 16.16
N VAL A 68 -14.11 -4.57 15.62
CA VAL A 68 -14.39 -4.70 14.19
C VAL A 68 -14.95 -3.41 13.63
N ILE A 69 -14.45 -3.05 12.42
CA ILE A 69 -15.00 -1.95 11.61
C ILE A 69 -15.15 -2.41 10.15
N PRO A 70 -15.95 -1.76 9.33
CA PRO A 70 -15.95 -1.99 7.88
C PRO A 70 -14.55 -1.76 7.30
N LEU A 71 -14.16 -2.56 6.31
CA LEU A 71 -12.99 -2.24 5.48
C LEU A 71 -13.21 -0.91 4.75
N THR A 72 -12.15 -0.15 4.55
CA THR A 72 -12.19 0.99 3.63
C THR A 72 -12.45 0.50 2.20
N SER A 73 -12.86 1.38 1.30
CA SER A 73 -13.11 0.99 -0.09
C SER A 73 -11.85 0.46 -0.77
N ILE A 74 -10.67 1.01 -0.45
CA ILE A 74 -9.41 0.54 -1.01
C ILE A 74 -9.00 -0.82 -0.41
N GLN A 75 -9.18 -1.02 0.89
CA GLN A 75 -8.97 -2.32 1.52
C GLN A 75 -9.88 -3.39 0.92
N THR A 76 -11.16 -3.05 0.66
CA THR A 76 -12.10 -3.93 -0.04
C THR A 76 -11.60 -4.26 -1.45
N ALA A 77 -11.08 -3.27 -2.18
CA ALA A 77 -10.51 -3.49 -3.51
C ALA A 77 -9.30 -4.44 -3.47
N TYR A 78 -8.44 -4.34 -2.44
CA TYR A 78 -7.31 -5.26 -2.26
C TYR A 78 -7.78 -6.69 -2.00
N VAL A 79 -8.78 -6.88 -1.13
CA VAL A 79 -9.37 -8.20 -0.86
C VAL A 79 -9.96 -8.81 -2.13
N VAL A 80 -10.71 -8.03 -2.91
CA VAL A 80 -11.28 -8.48 -4.20
C VAL A 80 -10.18 -8.77 -5.21
N GLY A 81 -9.18 -7.90 -5.31
CA GLY A 81 -8.05 -8.05 -6.25
C GLY A 81 -7.21 -9.30 -6.01
N GLN A 82 -7.20 -9.85 -4.78
CA GLN A 82 -6.54 -11.12 -4.49
C GLN A 82 -7.25 -12.33 -5.12
N THR A 83 -8.48 -12.16 -5.60
CA THR A 83 -9.25 -13.27 -6.20
C THR A 83 -8.81 -13.57 -7.63
N ALA A 84 -8.84 -14.84 -8.02
CA ALA A 84 -8.48 -15.28 -9.37
C ALA A 84 -9.46 -14.83 -10.47
N GLY A 85 -10.59 -14.22 -10.10
CA GLY A 85 -11.62 -13.75 -11.06
C GLY A 85 -11.39 -12.35 -11.62
N CYS A 86 -10.34 -11.64 -11.15
CA CYS A 86 -10.01 -10.29 -11.62
C CYS A 86 -8.84 -10.32 -12.62
N GLU A 87 -8.94 -9.51 -13.69
CA GLU A 87 -7.80 -9.25 -14.57
C GLU A 87 -6.63 -8.70 -13.73
N LEU A 88 -5.41 -9.19 -13.97
CA LEU A 88 -4.21 -8.79 -13.21
C LEU A 88 -4.39 -8.92 -11.69
N GLY A 89 -5.25 -9.85 -11.27
CA GLY A 89 -5.50 -10.20 -9.88
C GLY A 89 -4.64 -11.37 -9.40
N ASN A 90 -5.13 -12.06 -8.35
CA ASN A 90 -4.45 -13.19 -7.74
C ASN A 90 -3.10 -12.82 -7.09
N ILE A 91 -2.93 -11.56 -6.72
CA ILE A 91 -1.79 -11.02 -5.95
C ILE A 91 -2.32 -10.14 -4.82
N ASN A 92 -1.47 -9.89 -3.83
CA ASN A 92 -1.73 -8.87 -2.81
C ASN A 92 -1.27 -7.49 -3.28
N ALA A 93 -1.86 -6.44 -2.74
CA ALA A 93 -1.25 -5.13 -2.73
C ALA A 93 -0.10 -5.17 -1.72
N HIS A 94 1.13 -5.20 -2.20
CA HIS A 94 2.29 -5.55 -1.41
C HIS A 94 3.44 -4.58 -1.68
N TYR A 95 4.17 -4.22 -0.64
CA TYR A 95 5.38 -3.42 -0.71
C TYR A 95 6.55 -4.15 -0.06
N TYR A 96 7.67 -4.18 -0.73
CA TYR A 96 8.93 -4.73 -0.24
C TYR A 96 10.03 -3.69 -0.35
N ILE A 97 10.89 -3.62 0.67
CA ILE A 97 12.06 -2.75 0.68
C ILE A 97 13.24 -3.44 1.38
N GLU A 98 14.44 -3.14 0.92
CA GLU A 98 15.68 -3.74 1.35
C GLU A 98 16.70 -2.66 1.74
N TYR A 99 17.28 -2.80 2.91
CA TYR A 99 18.28 -1.89 3.45
C TYR A 99 19.58 -2.61 3.74
N THR A 100 20.71 -1.96 3.42
CA THR A 100 22.01 -2.32 3.96
C THR A 100 22.28 -1.50 5.21
N ILE A 101 22.63 -2.18 6.32
CA ILE A 101 22.84 -1.59 7.64
C ILE A 101 24.16 -2.08 8.20
N GLU A 102 24.98 -1.18 8.71
CA GLU A 102 26.22 -1.53 9.41
C GLU A 102 25.96 -1.77 10.91
N SER A 103 26.57 -2.82 11.44
CA SER A 103 26.56 -3.16 12.88
C SER A 103 25.16 -3.24 13.49
N LEU A 104 24.22 -3.93 12.79
CA LEU A 104 22.85 -4.10 13.24
C LEU A 104 22.75 -5.05 14.45
N ASP A 105 22.22 -4.54 15.55
CA ASP A 105 21.80 -5.32 16.72
C ASP A 105 20.36 -5.82 16.48
N VAL A 106 20.25 -7.12 16.19
CA VAL A 106 18.96 -7.73 15.83
C VAL A 106 18.02 -7.83 17.03
N GLU A 107 18.55 -8.13 18.24
CA GLU A 107 17.74 -8.23 19.44
C GLU A 107 17.10 -6.89 19.79
N ARG A 108 17.88 -5.82 19.70
CA ARG A 108 17.37 -4.46 19.88
C ARG A 108 16.35 -4.08 18.83
N LEU A 109 16.60 -4.42 17.54
CA LEU A 109 15.65 -4.17 16.48
C LEU A 109 14.32 -4.89 16.74
N GLU A 110 14.38 -6.17 17.12
CA GLU A 110 13.23 -6.99 17.46
C GLU A 110 12.40 -6.41 18.60
N GLN A 111 13.06 -5.95 19.68
CA GLN A 111 12.38 -5.27 20.78
C GLN A 111 11.65 -4.00 20.32
N MET A 112 12.27 -3.18 19.46
CA MET A 112 11.63 -1.94 18.95
C MET A 112 10.46 -2.25 18.02
N ILE A 113 10.57 -3.28 17.19
CA ILE A 113 9.46 -3.76 16.35
C ILE A 113 8.27 -4.15 17.23
N ASN A 114 8.49 -4.97 18.27
CA ASN A 114 7.42 -5.40 19.16
C ASN A 114 6.81 -4.23 19.96
N LEU A 115 7.60 -3.25 20.35
CA LEU A 115 7.07 -2.03 20.96
C LEU A 115 6.14 -1.29 20.01
N VAL A 116 6.55 -1.10 18.75
CA VAL A 116 5.73 -0.40 17.73
C VAL A 116 4.47 -1.19 17.40
N ILE A 117 4.53 -2.53 17.30
CA ILE A 117 3.35 -3.41 17.15
C ILE A 117 2.36 -3.19 18.30
N SER A 118 2.84 -3.11 19.55
CA SER A 118 1.97 -2.92 20.72
C SER A 118 1.24 -1.58 20.71
N LYS A 119 1.85 -0.54 20.13
CA LYS A 119 1.34 0.84 20.11
C LYS A 119 0.42 1.14 18.92
N ASN A 120 0.47 0.33 17.86
CA ASN A 120 -0.24 0.58 16.62
C ASN A 120 -1.18 -0.59 16.29
N ASP A 121 -2.48 -0.36 16.37
CA ASP A 121 -3.51 -1.39 16.11
C ASP A 121 -3.55 -1.83 14.65
N ALA A 122 -3.23 -0.96 13.69
CA ALA A 122 -3.15 -1.31 12.27
C ALA A 122 -2.17 -2.47 12.00
N LEU A 123 -1.07 -2.60 12.78
CA LEU A 123 -0.14 -3.71 12.68
C LEU A 123 -0.70 -5.03 13.24
N ARG A 124 -1.85 -4.99 13.90
CA ARG A 124 -2.56 -6.16 14.44
C ARG A 124 -3.89 -6.40 13.74
N LEU A 125 -4.07 -5.79 12.55
CA LEU A 125 -5.27 -5.97 11.73
C LEU A 125 -5.24 -7.33 11.05
N ILE A 126 -6.41 -7.96 11.00
CA ILE A 126 -6.76 -9.10 10.14
C ILE A 126 -8.11 -8.82 9.47
N VAL A 127 -8.41 -9.54 8.40
CA VAL A 127 -9.72 -9.48 7.75
C VAL A 127 -10.59 -10.61 8.26
N THR A 128 -11.82 -10.32 8.64
CA THR A 128 -12.79 -11.38 9.01
C THR A 128 -13.38 -12.03 7.77
N HIS A 129 -14.02 -13.16 7.94
CA HIS A 129 -14.68 -13.88 6.83
C HIS A 129 -15.90 -13.13 6.28
N GLU A 130 -16.46 -12.20 7.05
CA GLU A 130 -17.52 -11.29 6.59
C GLU A 130 -16.95 -10.08 5.81
N GLY A 131 -15.63 -10.03 5.60
CA GLY A 131 -14.99 -8.93 4.88
C GLY A 131 -14.90 -7.64 5.70
N LYS A 132 -14.67 -7.75 7.01
CA LYS A 132 -14.46 -6.60 7.90
C LYS A 132 -13.04 -6.57 8.43
N ALA A 133 -12.53 -5.40 8.79
CA ALA A 133 -11.27 -5.27 9.52
C ALA A 133 -11.47 -5.60 11.00
N SER A 134 -10.66 -6.50 11.54
CA SER A 134 -10.61 -6.83 12.96
C SER A 134 -9.23 -6.55 13.53
N PHE A 135 -9.16 -5.96 14.71
CA PHE A 135 -7.92 -5.54 15.36
C PHE A 135 -7.68 -6.41 16.58
N LEU A 136 -6.64 -7.23 16.55
CA LEU A 136 -6.31 -8.14 17.65
C LEU A 136 -5.77 -7.35 18.84
N ASP A 137 -6.32 -7.61 20.03
CA ASP A 137 -5.86 -6.97 21.27
C ASP A 137 -4.45 -7.46 21.64
N ASN A 138 -4.20 -8.75 21.49
CA ASN A 138 -2.94 -9.40 21.80
C ASN A 138 -2.48 -10.23 20.61
N VAL A 139 -1.18 -10.16 20.34
CA VAL A 139 -0.50 -10.96 19.31
C VAL A 139 0.75 -11.60 19.93
N PRO A 140 1.24 -12.73 19.39
CA PRO A 140 2.51 -13.30 19.83
C PRO A 140 3.66 -12.32 19.71
N TYR A 141 4.69 -12.52 20.51
CA TYR A 141 5.95 -11.80 20.34
C TYR A 141 6.53 -12.10 18.95
N TYR A 142 6.79 -11.04 18.19
CA TYR A 142 7.31 -11.15 16.82
C TYR A 142 8.83 -11.36 16.88
N SER A 143 9.30 -12.52 16.44
CA SER A 143 10.73 -12.80 16.31
C SER A 143 11.22 -12.46 14.91
N VAL A 144 12.34 -11.73 14.82
CA VAL A 144 12.96 -11.36 13.55
C VAL A 144 13.84 -12.52 13.04
N PRO A 145 13.47 -13.22 11.96
CA PRO A 145 14.28 -14.29 11.41
C PRO A 145 15.65 -13.78 10.95
N VAL A 146 16.68 -14.54 11.24
CA VAL A 146 18.06 -14.26 10.80
C VAL A 146 18.54 -15.41 9.92
N TYR A 147 19.18 -15.08 8.81
CA TYR A 147 19.80 -16.05 7.92
C TYR A 147 21.24 -15.63 7.59
N SER A 148 22.05 -16.59 7.21
CA SER A 148 23.43 -16.33 6.77
C SER A 148 23.43 -15.90 5.31
N LEU A 149 24.17 -14.84 5.00
CA LEU A 149 24.35 -14.32 3.66
C LEU A 149 25.76 -14.63 3.22
N TYR A 150 25.94 -15.72 2.47
CA TYR A 150 27.26 -16.18 2.03
C TYR A 150 27.70 -15.52 0.72
N ASP A 151 26.74 -15.29 -0.19
CA ASP A 151 26.99 -14.66 -1.48
C ASP A 151 25.78 -13.80 -1.96
N GLY A 152 25.92 -13.22 -3.17
CA GLY A 152 24.88 -12.43 -3.77
C GLY A 152 23.60 -13.22 -4.13
N ASN A 153 23.72 -14.53 -4.37
CA ASN A 153 22.60 -15.38 -4.75
C ASN A 153 21.63 -15.54 -3.59
N ASP A 154 22.13 -15.70 -2.35
CA ASP A 154 21.30 -15.80 -1.15
C ASP A 154 20.41 -14.54 -0.97
N ARG A 155 21.01 -13.38 -1.22
CA ARG A 155 20.31 -12.09 -1.16
C ARG A 155 19.23 -11.98 -2.23
N GLU A 156 19.56 -12.33 -3.47
CA GLU A 156 18.63 -12.28 -4.59
C GLU A 156 17.48 -13.29 -4.41
N GLN A 157 17.78 -14.50 -3.96
CA GLN A 157 16.77 -15.50 -3.66
C GLN A 157 15.80 -15.01 -2.58
N LYS A 158 16.30 -14.43 -1.49
CA LYS A 158 15.47 -13.86 -0.42
C LYS A 158 14.64 -12.69 -0.93
N ARG A 159 15.21 -11.81 -1.78
CA ARG A 159 14.50 -10.74 -2.45
C ARG A 159 13.34 -11.27 -3.29
N LEU A 160 13.57 -12.27 -4.14
CA LEU A 160 12.54 -12.89 -4.98
C LEU A 160 11.42 -13.54 -4.14
N GLU A 161 11.79 -14.23 -3.06
CA GLU A 161 10.84 -14.85 -2.14
C GLU A 161 9.92 -13.79 -1.50
N ARG A 162 10.51 -12.66 -1.05
CA ARG A 162 9.79 -11.66 -0.26
C ARG A 162 9.10 -10.60 -1.09
N SER A 163 9.68 -10.19 -2.22
CA SER A 163 9.12 -9.11 -3.06
C SER A 163 7.78 -9.44 -3.71
N HIS A 164 7.44 -10.73 -3.82
CA HIS A 164 6.17 -11.21 -4.39
C HIS A 164 5.40 -12.10 -3.40
N HIS A 165 5.69 -11.94 -2.10
CA HIS A 165 5.00 -12.71 -1.07
C HIS A 165 3.50 -12.42 -1.05
N ARG A 166 2.70 -13.47 -0.76
CA ARG A 166 1.25 -13.36 -0.63
C ARG A 166 0.84 -13.60 0.81
N TYR A 167 0.34 -12.57 1.45
CA TYR A 167 -0.22 -12.65 2.79
C TYR A 167 -1.62 -13.27 2.79
N ASN A 168 -1.88 -14.04 3.84
CA ASN A 168 -3.22 -14.51 4.13
C ASN A 168 -3.93 -13.46 4.99
N TYR A 169 -4.95 -12.79 4.45
CA TYR A 169 -5.67 -11.74 5.15
C TYR A 169 -6.36 -12.16 6.45
N TYR A 170 -6.54 -13.46 6.65
CA TYR A 170 -7.15 -14.02 7.85
C TYR A 170 -6.14 -14.34 8.95
N LYS A 171 -4.84 -14.15 8.71
CA LYS A 171 -3.74 -14.47 9.63
C LYS A 171 -2.87 -13.26 9.92
N TRP A 172 -2.48 -13.14 11.16
CA TRP A 172 -1.42 -12.23 11.59
C TRP A 172 -0.05 -12.93 11.53
N PRO A 173 1.05 -12.24 11.19
CA PRO A 173 1.13 -10.84 10.76
C PRO A 173 0.98 -10.65 9.25
N MET A 174 0.57 -9.45 8.82
CA MET A 174 0.59 -9.04 7.42
C MET A 174 1.79 -8.14 7.09
N PHE A 175 2.89 -8.37 7.76
CA PHE A 175 4.20 -7.75 7.53
C PHE A 175 5.30 -8.76 7.86
N HIS A 176 6.51 -8.48 7.37
CA HIS A 176 7.67 -9.31 7.67
C HIS A 176 8.94 -8.46 7.75
N PHE A 177 9.77 -8.78 8.74
CA PHE A 177 11.13 -8.27 8.88
C PHE A 177 12.06 -9.48 8.95
N CYS A 178 13.13 -9.51 8.17
CA CYS A 178 14.18 -10.52 8.33
C CYS A 178 15.55 -9.93 8.04
N VAL A 179 16.59 -10.51 8.62
CA VAL A 179 17.96 -10.01 8.55
C VAL A 179 18.88 -11.05 7.95
N GLY A 180 19.52 -10.70 6.84
CA GLY A 180 20.66 -11.42 6.28
C GLY A 180 21.96 -10.92 6.91
N LYS A 181 22.72 -11.79 7.59
CA LYS A 181 24.03 -11.46 8.17
C LYS A 181 25.16 -11.88 7.26
N THR A 182 26.05 -10.96 6.90
CA THR A 182 27.32 -11.27 6.22
C THR A 182 28.37 -11.74 7.24
N SER A 183 29.50 -12.23 6.77
CA SER A 183 30.67 -12.53 7.61
C SER A 183 31.32 -11.28 8.23
N GLY A 184 30.96 -10.08 7.75
CA GLY A 184 31.43 -8.78 8.22
C GLY A 184 30.47 -8.08 9.16
N LYS A 185 30.59 -6.75 9.22
CA LYS A 185 29.72 -5.89 10.05
C LYS A 185 28.40 -5.49 9.35
N THR A 186 28.30 -5.78 8.06
CA THR A 186 27.15 -5.38 7.26
C THR A 186 26.03 -6.41 7.35
N SER A 187 24.82 -5.95 7.52
CA SER A 187 23.59 -6.76 7.46
C SER A 187 22.65 -6.22 6.41
N VAL A 188 21.81 -7.09 5.87
CA VAL A 188 20.72 -6.73 4.96
C VAL A 188 19.41 -6.91 5.72
N LEU A 189 18.65 -5.83 5.86
CA LEU A 189 17.31 -5.87 6.43
C LEU A 189 16.30 -5.87 5.29
N HIS A 190 15.50 -6.91 5.23
CA HIS A 190 14.34 -7.02 4.36
C HIS A 190 13.08 -6.68 5.14
N VAL A 191 12.28 -5.80 4.60
CA VAL A 191 10.99 -5.40 5.16
C VAL A 191 9.93 -5.51 4.09
N ASP A 192 8.86 -6.20 4.38
CA ASP A 192 7.70 -6.21 3.49
C ASP A 192 6.39 -6.24 4.28
N PHE A 193 5.32 -5.78 3.64
CA PHE A 193 3.98 -5.75 4.22
C PHE A 193 2.91 -5.70 3.15
N ASP A 194 1.73 -6.14 3.52
CA ASP A 194 0.53 -5.95 2.73
C ASP A 194 -0.02 -4.53 2.90
N CYS A 195 -0.35 -3.86 1.79
CA CYS A 195 -0.88 -2.50 1.82
C CYS A 195 -2.27 -2.40 2.49
N ILE A 196 -2.93 -3.53 2.76
CA ILE A 196 -4.19 -3.52 3.52
C ILE A 196 -4.03 -2.97 4.95
N ILE A 197 -2.81 -3.06 5.51
CA ILE A 197 -2.51 -2.56 6.85
C ILE A 197 -1.84 -1.20 6.86
N LEU A 198 -1.12 -0.81 5.81
CA LEU A 198 -0.32 0.41 5.75
C LEU A 198 -0.35 1.04 4.36
N ASP A 199 -0.63 2.33 4.29
CA ASP A 199 -0.34 3.14 3.11
C ASP A 199 1.15 3.52 3.02
N ALA A 200 1.57 4.12 1.92
CA ALA A 200 2.97 4.52 1.71
C ALA A 200 3.46 5.57 2.73
N TRP A 201 2.57 6.45 3.23
CA TRP A 201 2.89 7.39 4.31
C TRP A 201 3.14 6.63 5.62
N SER A 202 2.26 5.70 5.96
CA SER A 202 2.37 4.86 7.16
C SER A 202 3.60 3.96 7.12
N ALA A 203 3.99 3.46 5.94
CA ALA A 203 5.21 2.68 5.78
C ALA A 203 6.47 3.50 6.14
N LYS A 204 6.56 4.74 5.65
CA LYS A 204 7.63 5.67 6.01
C LYS A 204 7.62 5.99 7.50
N LEU A 205 6.43 6.19 8.07
CA LEU A 205 6.27 6.48 9.49
C LEU A 205 6.68 5.29 10.36
N LEU A 206 6.25 4.06 10.02
CA LEU A 206 6.63 2.82 10.70
C LEU A 206 8.15 2.67 10.81
N LEU A 207 8.85 2.80 9.69
CA LEU A 207 10.30 2.67 9.66
C LEU A 207 10.98 3.79 10.46
N ASN A 208 10.46 5.02 10.38
CA ASN A 208 10.96 6.14 11.18
C ASN A 208 10.76 5.92 12.69
N GLU A 209 9.62 5.36 13.13
CA GLU A 209 9.37 5.02 14.54
C GLU A 209 10.34 3.95 15.02
N ILE A 210 10.44 2.81 14.29
CA ILE A 210 11.33 1.70 14.64
C ILE A 210 12.78 2.18 14.76
N PHE A 211 13.29 2.87 13.73
CA PHE A 211 14.68 3.32 13.74
C PHE A 211 14.95 4.45 14.73
N SER A 212 13.98 5.34 14.97
CA SER A 212 14.12 6.35 16.03
C SER A 212 14.30 5.70 17.39
N LEU A 213 13.45 4.74 17.73
CA LEU A 213 13.55 3.95 18.97
C LEU A 213 14.84 3.13 19.02
N TYR A 214 15.21 2.49 17.92
CA TYR A 214 16.45 1.73 17.82
C TYR A 214 17.70 2.58 18.15
N TYR A 215 17.73 3.84 17.70
CA TYR A 215 18.80 4.79 18.01
C TYR A 215 18.58 5.57 19.32
N GLY A 216 17.67 5.14 20.18
CA GLY A 216 17.43 5.70 21.51
C GLY A 216 16.79 7.09 21.49
N LYS A 217 16.03 7.43 20.45
CA LYS A 217 15.24 8.67 20.40
C LYS A 217 13.84 8.41 20.92
N ASP A 218 13.28 9.41 21.58
CA ASP A 218 11.87 9.37 21.97
C ASP A 218 10.95 9.47 20.75
N VAL A 219 9.93 8.61 20.74
CA VAL A 219 8.86 8.60 19.75
C VAL A 219 7.54 8.92 20.44
N LYS A 220 6.86 9.95 19.94
CA LYS A 220 5.52 10.29 20.42
C LYS A 220 4.49 9.52 19.59
N PHE A 221 3.89 8.51 20.18
CA PHE A 221 2.80 7.78 19.57
C PHE A 221 1.49 8.60 19.59
N PRO A 222 0.61 8.42 18.59
CA PRO A 222 -0.68 9.08 18.57
C PRO A 222 -1.56 8.62 19.75
N ARG A 223 -2.44 9.51 20.23
CA ARG A 223 -3.38 9.24 21.34
C ARG A 223 -4.64 8.51 20.87
N ILE A 224 -4.81 8.36 19.58
CA ILE A 224 -5.93 7.67 18.95
C ILE A 224 -5.40 6.57 18.02
N SER A 225 -6.02 5.42 18.04
CA SER A 225 -5.69 4.30 17.15
C SER A 225 -6.34 4.47 15.76
N PHE A 226 -5.86 3.69 14.78
CA PHE A 226 -6.43 3.68 13.43
C PHE A 226 -7.93 3.30 13.45
N MET A 227 -8.28 2.23 14.17
CA MET A 227 -9.67 1.81 14.33
C MET A 227 -10.55 2.94 14.87
N ASN A 228 -10.13 3.57 15.96
CA ASN A 228 -10.91 4.63 16.59
C ASN A 228 -11.00 5.88 15.70
N TYR A 229 -9.93 6.21 14.98
CA TYR A 229 -9.98 7.28 13.98
C TYR A 229 -10.99 6.95 12.86
N MET A 230 -11.00 5.72 12.35
CA MET A 230 -11.94 5.31 11.32
C MET A 230 -13.41 5.39 11.78
N ARG A 231 -13.67 5.18 13.08
CA ARG A 231 -15.01 5.36 13.67
C ARG A 231 -15.46 6.83 13.72
N LEU A 232 -14.54 7.78 13.69
CA LEU A 232 -14.87 9.21 13.61
C LEU A 232 -15.34 9.63 12.20
N LYS A 233 -14.98 8.85 11.16
CA LYS A 233 -15.47 9.13 9.81
C LYS A 233 -16.97 8.91 9.76
N THR A 234 -17.69 9.91 9.28
CA THR A 234 -19.13 9.81 9.03
C THR A 234 -19.37 9.66 7.54
N ASP A 235 -20.05 8.60 7.13
CA ASP A 235 -20.49 8.35 5.75
C ASP A 235 -21.65 9.25 5.35
N LYS A 236 -21.51 10.55 5.53
CA LYS A 236 -22.46 11.50 4.94
C LYS A 236 -22.03 11.67 3.47
N GLY A 237 -22.84 11.15 2.57
CA GLY A 237 -22.62 11.31 1.13
C GLY A 237 -22.41 12.78 0.79
N ASP A 238 -21.48 13.04 -0.10
CA ASP A 238 -21.20 14.38 -0.65
C ASP A 238 -21.91 14.46 -2.01
N LEU A 239 -23.15 14.99 -2.02
CA LEU A 239 -23.97 15.09 -3.23
C LEU A 239 -23.31 15.97 -4.29
N GLU A 240 -22.64 17.06 -3.88
CA GLU A 240 -21.93 17.95 -4.81
C GLU A 240 -20.76 17.22 -5.49
N ALA A 241 -20.00 16.45 -4.71
CA ALA A 241 -18.93 15.63 -5.25
C ALA A 241 -19.46 14.52 -6.19
N GLU A 242 -20.58 13.91 -5.84
CA GLU A 242 -21.20 12.88 -6.67
C GLU A 242 -21.67 13.45 -8.01
N GLU A 243 -22.32 14.61 -8.03
CA GLU A 243 -22.75 15.30 -9.26
C GLU A 243 -21.54 15.70 -10.11
N TYR A 244 -20.51 16.29 -9.48
CA TYR A 244 -19.26 16.63 -10.18
C TYR A 244 -18.66 15.40 -10.88
N TRP A 245 -18.55 14.27 -10.19
CA TRP A 245 -17.97 13.07 -10.78
C TRP A 245 -18.88 12.44 -11.84
N LYS A 246 -20.21 12.41 -11.65
CA LYS A 246 -21.15 11.94 -12.68
C LYS A 246 -21.00 12.70 -14.00
N GLU A 247 -20.78 14.01 -13.94
CA GLU A 247 -20.56 14.80 -15.14
C GLU A 247 -19.15 14.58 -15.72
N LYS A 248 -18.14 14.57 -14.85
CA LYS A 248 -16.73 14.43 -15.25
C LYS A 248 -16.47 13.11 -16.00
N VAL A 249 -17.02 12.00 -15.55
CA VAL A 249 -16.76 10.67 -16.13
C VAL A 249 -17.36 10.50 -17.52
N LYS A 250 -18.38 11.28 -17.92
CA LYS A 250 -19.02 11.19 -19.26
C LYS A 250 -18.04 11.42 -20.40
N ASN A 251 -17.11 12.37 -20.21
CA ASN A 251 -16.16 12.81 -21.23
C ASN A 251 -14.70 12.47 -20.86
N MET A 252 -14.52 11.57 -19.90
CA MET A 252 -13.20 11.20 -19.42
C MET A 252 -12.52 10.23 -20.42
N PRO A 253 -11.30 10.55 -20.91
CA PRO A 253 -10.53 9.62 -21.71
C PRO A 253 -10.26 8.32 -20.93
N SER A 254 -10.05 7.23 -21.67
CA SER A 254 -9.60 5.98 -21.09
C SER A 254 -8.15 6.09 -20.55
N PHE A 255 -7.67 5.03 -19.90
CA PHE A 255 -6.25 4.92 -19.58
C PHE A 255 -5.37 4.89 -20.86
N PRO A 256 -4.06 5.20 -20.77
CA PRO A 256 -3.17 5.23 -21.93
C PRO A 256 -3.12 3.88 -22.63
N LYS A 257 -3.31 3.88 -23.93
CA LYS A 257 -3.21 2.70 -24.79
C LYS A 257 -1.77 2.60 -25.31
N LEU A 258 -0.92 2.03 -24.50
CA LEU A 258 0.48 1.78 -24.83
C LEU A 258 0.64 0.48 -25.64
N ASN A 259 1.81 0.24 -26.17
CA ASN A 259 2.11 -1.02 -26.86
C ASN A 259 2.28 -2.17 -25.87
N TYR A 260 1.14 -2.75 -25.47
CA TYR A 260 1.09 -3.90 -24.57
C TYR A 260 1.35 -5.20 -25.32
N GLN A 261 2.26 -6.03 -24.84
CA GLN A 261 2.62 -7.31 -25.45
C GLN A 261 1.53 -8.38 -25.30
N LYS A 262 0.75 -8.31 -24.20
CA LYS A 262 -0.34 -9.25 -23.90
C LYS A 262 -1.60 -8.49 -23.50
N LYS A 263 -2.76 -9.10 -23.75
CA LYS A 263 -4.01 -8.62 -23.13
C LYS A 263 -3.98 -8.89 -21.63
N PHE A 264 -4.55 -8.01 -20.83
CA PHE A 264 -4.54 -8.14 -19.37
C PHE A 264 -5.13 -9.46 -18.88
N ALA A 265 -6.18 -9.95 -19.55
CA ALA A 265 -6.81 -11.24 -19.23
C ALA A 265 -5.94 -12.47 -19.55
N GLU A 266 -4.87 -12.31 -20.33
CA GLU A 266 -3.94 -13.40 -20.70
C GLU A 266 -2.79 -13.57 -19.70
N VAL A 267 -2.60 -12.60 -18.78
CA VAL A 267 -1.55 -12.65 -17.76
C VAL A 267 -2.01 -13.52 -16.59
N GLN A 268 -1.41 -14.69 -16.46
CA GLN A 268 -1.77 -15.65 -15.41
C GLN A 268 -0.95 -15.47 -14.12
N ASN A 269 0.34 -15.18 -14.27
CA ASN A 269 1.28 -14.97 -13.15
C ASN A 269 1.76 -13.53 -13.18
N VAL A 270 1.09 -12.67 -12.42
CA VAL A 270 1.44 -11.25 -12.34
C VAL A 270 2.76 -11.11 -11.59
N ARG A 271 3.78 -10.54 -12.27
CA ARG A 271 5.08 -10.20 -11.71
C ARG A 271 5.47 -8.80 -12.09
N PHE A 272 5.98 -8.07 -11.12
CA PHE A 272 6.46 -6.71 -11.32
C PHE A 272 7.99 -6.68 -11.40
N ASP A 273 8.51 -5.73 -12.18
CA ASP A 273 9.90 -5.29 -12.17
C ASP A 273 9.93 -3.78 -11.97
N ARG A 274 11.05 -3.23 -11.53
CA ARG A 274 11.24 -1.81 -11.25
C ARG A 274 12.25 -1.18 -12.16
N ILE A 275 11.93 0.04 -12.58
CA ILE A 275 12.84 0.97 -13.22
C ILE A 275 12.87 2.24 -12.40
N GLU A 276 14.05 2.80 -12.11
CA GLU A 276 14.15 3.97 -11.25
C GLU A 276 15.25 4.94 -11.67
N CYS A 277 15.12 6.19 -11.22
CA CYS A 277 16.11 7.25 -11.43
C CYS A 277 16.19 8.12 -10.18
N ASP A 278 17.40 8.34 -9.70
CA ASP A 278 17.72 9.28 -8.64
C ASP A 278 18.22 10.60 -9.25
N PHE A 279 17.64 11.70 -8.79
CA PHE A 279 18.13 13.04 -9.13
C PHE A 279 19.10 13.50 -8.06
N SER A 280 20.18 14.17 -8.47
CA SER A 280 21.11 14.77 -7.52
C SER A 280 20.41 15.84 -6.66
N PHE A 281 21.02 16.18 -5.53
CA PHE A 281 20.56 17.27 -4.67
C PHE A 281 20.40 18.58 -5.47
N ILE A 282 21.35 18.91 -6.34
CA ILE A 282 21.32 20.14 -7.15
C ILE A 282 20.15 20.11 -8.13
N GLU A 283 19.91 19.00 -8.83
CA GLU A 283 18.78 18.86 -9.76
C GLU A 283 17.45 18.96 -9.00
N THR A 284 17.35 18.30 -7.85
CA THR A 284 16.15 18.36 -6.99
C THR A 284 15.86 19.78 -6.54
N GLN A 285 16.88 20.53 -6.06
CA GLN A 285 16.73 21.93 -5.67
C GLN A 285 16.28 22.80 -6.84
N ARG A 286 16.88 22.59 -8.01
CA ARG A 286 16.51 23.33 -9.23
C ARG A 286 15.05 23.08 -9.61
N LEU A 287 14.59 21.82 -9.54
CA LEU A 287 13.20 21.45 -9.78
C LEU A 287 12.24 22.19 -8.82
N TYR A 288 12.49 22.13 -7.53
CA TYR A 288 11.64 22.79 -6.53
C TYR A 288 11.65 24.30 -6.68
N GLN A 289 12.79 24.90 -7.00
CA GLN A 289 12.86 26.35 -7.26
C GLN A 289 12.00 26.74 -8.47
N LYS A 290 12.05 25.96 -9.55
CA LYS A 290 11.22 26.22 -10.75
C LYS A 290 9.74 26.04 -10.44
N ILE A 291 9.34 24.97 -9.75
CA ILE A 291 7.96 24.74 -9.31
C ILE A 291 7.44 25.92 -8.50
N LYS A 292 8.24 26.40 -7.55
CA LYS A 292 7.90 27.54 -6.69
C LYS A 292 7.74 28.84 -7.48
N ASN A 293 8.64 29.11 -8.42
CA ASN A 293 8.61 30.33 -9.24
C ASN A 293 7.33 30.47 -10.07
N TYR A 294 6.77 29.32 -10.51
CA TYR A 294 5.51 29.29 -11.28
C TYR A 294 4.26 29.08 -10.40
N HIS A 295 4.42 29.01 -9.08
CA HIS A 295 3.34 28.76 -8.12
C HIS A 295 2.57 27.46 -8.39
N PHE A 296 3.28 26.43 -8.86
CA PHE A 296 2.74 25.09 -9.08
C PHE A 296 2.97 24.19 -7.86
N THR A 297 2.21 23.11 -7.78
CA THR A 297 2.48 22.02 -6.87
C THR A 297 3.37 20.98 -7.55
N SER A 298 4.23 20.32 -6.77
CA SER A 298 5.11 19.25 -7.31
C SER A 298 4.29 18.14 -7.96
N ALA A 299 3.17 17.76 -7.34
CA ALA A 299 2.27 16.74 -7.88
C ALA A 299 1.71 17.15 -9.25
N ALA A 300 1.30 18.41 -9.45
CA ALA A 300 0.77 18.88 -10.74
C ALA A 300 1.85 18.86 -11.82
N VAL A 301 3.06 19.35 -11.52
CA VAL A 301 4.16 19.38 -12.51
C VAL A 301 4.55 17.96 -12.92
N ILE A 302 4.85 17.10 -11.96
CA ILE A 302 5.36 15.75 -12.21
C ILE A 302 4.30 14.89 -12.90
N SER A 303 3.03 14.93 -12.45
CA SER A 303 1.95 14.17 -13.10
C SER A 303 1.62 14.66 -14.51
N THR A 304 1.71 15.98 -14.76
CA THR A 304 1.50 16.52 -16.11
C THR A 304 2.59 16.03 -17.06
N ILE A 305 3.87 16.10 -16.65
CA ILE A 305 5.00 15.62 -17.47
C ILE A 305 4.84 14.10 -17.69
N PHE A 306 4.44 13.34 -16.67
CA PHE A 306 4.16 11.90 -16.77
C PHE A 306 3.06 11.63 -17.82
N MET A 307 1.88 12.23 -17.67
CA MET A 307 0.77 12.04 -18.60
C MET A 307 1.10 12.51 -20.01
N LYS A 308 1.78 13.67 -20.17
CA LYS A 308 2.21 14.16 -21.48
C LYS A 308 3.19 13.21 -22.14
N THR A 309 4.11 12.63 -21.36
CA THR A 309 5.03 11.62 -21.90
C THR A 309 4.26 10.37 -22.33
N LEU A 310 3.39 9.83 -21.50
CA LEU A 310 2.58 8.66 -21.89
C LEU A 310 1.71 8.92 -23.12
N ALA A 311 1.17 10.14 -23.28
CA ALA A 311 0.38 10.52 -24.46
C ALA A 311 1.17 10.45 -25.77
N GLN A 312 2.48 10.72 -25.74
CA GLN A 312 3.36 10.61 -26.91
C GLN A 312 3.56 9.15 -27.37
N TYR A 313 3.36 8.18 -26.48
CA TYR A 313 3.49 6.75 -26.76
C TYR A 313 2.12 6.02 -26.81
N SER A 314 1.03 6.74 -26.57
CA SER A 314 -0.33 6.19 -26.58
C SER A 314 -0.95 6.33 -27.96
N GLU A 315 -1.76 5.33 -28.35
CA GLU A 315 -2.57 5.40 -29.59
C GLU A 315 -3.62 6.53 -29.57
N THR A 316 -3.94 7.05 -28.37
CA THR A 316 -4.94 8.11 -28.20
C THR A 316 -4.29 9.37 -27.62
N PRO A 317 -4.66 10.57 -28.13
CA PRO A 317 -4.04 11.84 -27.70
C PRO A 317 -4.49 12.28 -26.29
N GLY A 318 -5.56 11.67 -25.76
CA GLY A 318 -6.07 11.91 -24.41
C GLY A 318 -6.01 10.65 -23.57
N LEU A 319 -5.68 10.81 -22.30
CA LEU A 319 -5.60 9.70 -21.35
C LEU A 319 -6.01 10.13 -19.94
N SER A 320 -6.37 9.15 -19.13
CA SER A 320 -6.59 9.32 -17.69
C SER A 320 -5.73 8.37 -16.89
N ILE A 321 -5.34 8.80 -15.69
CA ILE A 321 -4.58 7.99 -14.74
C ILE A 321 -5.24 8.03 -13.36
N ASN A 322 -5.01 6.99 -12.60
CA ASN A 322 -5.41 6.91 -11.19
C ASN A 322 -4.37 7.63 -10.33
N VAL A 323 -4.82 8.47 -9.42
CA VAL A 323 -3.95 9.22 -8.49
C VAL A 323 -4.20 8.76 -7.07
N THR A 324 -3.13 8.44 -6.38
CA THR A 324 -3.17 8.10 -4.95
C THR A 324 -3.27 9.37 -4.11
N LEU A 325 -4.28 9.44 -3.25
CA LEU A 325 -4.48 10.50 -2.29
C LEU A 325 -4.32 9.95 -0.87
N PHE A 326 -3.46 10.58 -0.05
CA PHE A 326 -3.36 10.28 1.38
C PHE A 326 -4.48 11.00 2.13
N ASN A 327 -5.63 10.35 2.29
CA ASN A 327 -6.87 10.96 2.77
C ASN A 327 -6.93 11.04 4.30
N ARG A 328 -5.92 11.66 4.92
CA ARG A 328 -5.85 11.94 6.36
C ARG A 328 -6.64 13.20 6.69
N GLN A 329 -7.95 13.03 6.90
CA GLN A 329 -8.83 14.16 7.27
C GLN A 329 -8.50 14.62 8.69
N LEU A 330 -8.54 15.93 8.95
CA LEU A 330 -8.25 16.51 10.27
C LEU A 330 -9.40 16.28 11.26
N LEU A 331 -9.80 15.03 11.47
CA LEU A 331 -10.78 14.63 12.48
C LEU A 331 -10.16 14.51 13.88
N HIS A 332 -8.85 14.40 13.95
CA HIS A 332 -8.05 14.38 15.17
C HIS A 332 -6.68 14.99 14.91
N GLU A 333 -6.13 15.68 15.91
CA GLU A 333 -4.85 16.39 15.77
C GLU A 333 -3.65 15.47 15.51
N ASP A 334 -3.69 14.23 16.01
CA ASP A 334 -2.62 13.24 15.85
C ASP A 334 -2.73 12.42 14.54
N VAL A 335 -3.64 12.74 13.61
CA VAL A 335 -3.93 11.92 12.41
C VAL A 335 -2.68 11.62 11.58
N ASN A 336 -1.73 12.55 11.50
CA ASN A 336 -0.51 12.37 10.72
C ASN A 336 0.49 11.39 11.36
N GLY A 337 0.30 11.05 12.63
CA GLY A 337 1.10 10.06 13.37
C GLY A 337 0.47 8.67 13.41
N ILE A 338 -0.76 8.48 12.92
CA ILE A 338 -1.45 7.18 12.95
C ILE A 338 -0.92 6.29 11.83
N LEU A 339 -0.52 5.06 12.16
CA LEU A 339 -0.28 4.01 11.15
C LEU A 339 -1.62 3.42 10.69
N GLY A 340 -1.76 3.16 9.38
CA GLY A 340 -2.95 2.56 8.81
C GLY A 340 -3.07 2.77 7.30
N GLU A 341 -4.11 2.24 6.69
CA GLU A 341 -4.44 2.42 5.28
C GLU A 341 -5.44 3.59 5.13
N PHE A 342 -4.93 4.75 4.72
CA PHE A 342 -5.71 5.98 4.51
C PHE A 342 -5.87 6.35 3.04
N THR A 343 -5.40 5.50 2.13
CA THR A 343 -5.44 5.78 0.70
C THR A 343 -6.85 5.98 0.20
N ASN A 344 -7.03 7.00 -0.60
CA ASN A 344 -8.17 7.15 -1.50
C ASN A 344 -7.63 7.30 -2.92
N ASN A 345 -8.38 6.84 -3.89
CA ASN A 345 -8.07 6.96 -5.28
C ASN A 345 -8.89 8.08 -5.92
N ALA A 346 -8.33 8.74 -6.91
CA ALA A 346 -9.04 9.69 -7.75
C ALA A 346 -8.49 9.62 -9.18
N VAL A 347 -9.18 10.22 -10.12
CA VAL A 347 -8.78 10.17 -11.54
C VAL A 347 -8.54 11.58 -12.06
N ILE A 348 -7.40 11.78 -12.72
CA ILE A 348 -7.10 12.98 -13.49
C ILE A 348 -6.92 12.62 -14.96
N SER A 349 -7.18 13.59 -15.83
CA SER A 349 -7.12 13.40 -17.28
C SER A 349 -6.19 14.41 -17.91
N TYR A 350 -5.51 13.97 -18.96
CA TYR A 350 -4.74 14.81 -19.86
C TYR A 350 -5.34 14.76 -21.25
N GLN A 351 -5.44 15.91 -21.88
CA GLN A 351 -5.79 16.07 -23.29
C GLN A 351 -4.86 17.12 -23.88
N GLU A 352 -4.26 16.85 -24.99
CA GLU A 352 -3.41 17.81 -25.68
C GLU A 352 -4.28 18.89 -26.33
N LYS A 353 -4.54 19.95 -25.58
CA LYS A 353 -5.31 21.13 -26.00
C LYS A 353 -4.45 22.34 -26.30
N THR A 354 -3.18 22.30 -25.94
CA THR A 354 -2.25 23.42 -26.05
C THR A 354 -0.81 22.89 -26.16
N ASP A 355 0.02 23.58 -26.96
CA ASP A 355 1.45 23.31 -27.05
C ASP A 355 2.22 23.76 -25.80
N SER A 356 1.58 24.59 -24.94
CA SER A 356 2.19 25.12 -23.73
C SER A 356 2.16 24.11 -22.58
N LEU A 357 3.35 23.66 -22.16
CA LEU A 357 3.48 22.81 -20.97
C LEU A 357 2.96 23.47 -19.70
N LEU A 358 3.18 24.81 -19.56
CA LEU A 358 2.74 25.54 -18.38
C LEU A 358 1.20 25.58 -18.28
N ASP A 359 0.50 25.71 -19.41
CA ASP A 359 -0.96 25.69 -19.43
C ASP A 359 -1.50 24.29 -19.13
N ALA A 360 -0.84 23.24 -19.63
CA ALA A 360 -1.16 21.86 -19.27
C ALA A 360 -0.98 21.59 -17.76
N ILE A 361 0.11 22.11 -17.17
CA ILE A 361 0.35 22.01 -15.72
C ILE A 361 -0.73 22.75 -14.94
N ARG A 362 -1.12 23.96 -15.37
CA ARG A 362 -2.20 24.74 -14.72
C ARG A 362 -3.51 23.96 -14.74
N ALA A 363 -3.88 23.41 -15.87
CA ALA A 363 -5.09 22.60 -16.00
C ALA A 363 -5.07 21.33 -15.10
N THR A 364 -3.90 20.68 -14.97
CA THR A 364 -3.74 19.55 -14.05
C THR A 364 -3.82 20.00 -12.59
N GLN A 365 -3.23 21.13 -12.24
CA GLN A 365 -3.30 21.68 -10.89
C GLN A 365 -4.74 22.01 -10.48
N GLU A 366 -5.54 22.55 -11.37
CA GLU A 366 -6.97 22.79 -11.13
C GLU A 366 -7.72 21.46 -10.87
N GLN A 367 -7.42 20.42 -11.64
CA GLN A 367 -7.97 19.08 -11.36
C GLN A 367 -7.56 18.61 -9.97
N MET A 368 -6.29 18.71 -9.61
CA MET A 368 -5.78 18.29 -8.28
C MET A 368 -6.47 19.05 -7.13
N TRP A 369 -6.75 20.33 -7.29
CA TRP A 369 -7.53 21.10 -6.30
C TRP A 369 -8.95 20.55 -6.16
N ARG A 370 -9.60 20.18 -7.26
CA ARG A 370 -10.92 19.53 -7.21
C ARG A 370 -10.87 18.18 -6.50
N LEU A 371 -9.80 17.39 -6.69
CA LEU A 371 -9.61 16.14 -5.95
C LEU A 371 -9.54 16.38 -4.43
N VAL A 372 -8.83 17.45 -4.00
CA VAL A 372 -8.74 17.81 -2.59
C VAL A 372 -10.08 18.32 -2.07
N GLN A 373 -10.80 19.11 -2.85
CA GLN A 373 -12.14 19.61 -2.51
C GLN A 373 -13.12 18.45 -2.28
N TYR A 374 -13.15 17.49 -3.20
CA TYR A 374 -14.06 16.35 -3.19
C TYR A 374 -13.45 15.06 -2.63
N ARG A 375 -12.40 15.15 -1.81
CA ARG A 375 -11.66 13.99 -1.27
C ARG A 375 -12.48 13.06 -0.38
N LYS A 376 -13.67 13.47 0.07
CA LYS A 376 -14.62 12.62 0.79
C LYS A 376 -15.32 11.62 -0.13
N PHE A 377 -15.41 11.92 -1.42
CA PHE A 377 -15.96 10.99 -2.40
C PHE A 377 -14.93 9.92 -2.72
N GLU A 378 -15.30 8.67 -2.52
CA GLU A 378 -14.36 7.57 -2.65
C GLU A 378 -14.05 7.23 -4.10
N GLY A 379 -12.77 7.04 -4.42
CA GLY A 379 -12.31 6.70 -5.76
C GLY A 379 -12.88 5.40 -6.30
N SER A 380 -13.21 4.45 -5.43
CA SER A 380 -13.93 3.22 -5.81
C SER A 380 -15.27 3.51 -6.48
N ASN A 381 -15.97 4.58 -6.06
CA ASN A 381 -17.23 5.00 -6.70
C ASN A 381 -16.98 5.61 -8.08
N ILE A 382 -15.89 6.37 -8.24
CA ILE A 382 -15.46 6.88 -9.56
C ILE A 382 -15.17 5.71 -10.50
N LEU A 383 -14.40 4.72 -10.04
CA LEU A 383 -14.08 3.53 -10.84
C LEU A 383 -15.33 2.70 -11.18
N LYS A 384 -16.29 2.59 -10.26
CA LYS A 384 -17.59 1.96 -10.54
C LYS A 384 -18.36 2.69 -11.63
N MET A 385 -18.41 4.02 -11.61
CA MET A 385 -19.04 4.83 -12.68
C MET A 385 -18.36 4.59 -14.04
N LEU A 386 -17.02 4.49 -14.07
CA LEU A 386 -16.25 4.24 -15.27
C LEU A 386 -16.36 2.79 -15.77
N SER A 387 -16.63 1.84 -14.89
CA SER A 387 -16.65 0.41 -15.23
C SER A 387 -17.84 -0.01 -16.10
N SER A 388 -18.97 0.68 -16.04
CA SER A 388 -20.17 0.42 -16.85
C SER A 388 -20.53 -1.07 -16.97
N GLY A 389 -20.48 -1.81 -15.86
CA GLY A 389 -20.79 -3.24 -15.82
C GLY A 389 -19.63 -4.19 -16.19
N ARG A 390 -18.42 -3.68 -16.40
CA ARG A 390 -17.21 -4.48 -16.69
C ARG A 390 -16.56 -4.99 -15.37
N ALA A 391 -17.30 -5.76 -14.60
CA ALA A 391 -16.80 -6.34 -13.36
C ALA A 391 -15.52 -7.16 -13.59
N GLY A 392 -14.57 -7.05 -12.68
CA GLY A 392 -13.30 -7.80 -12.72
C GLY A 392 -12.24 -7.28 -13.70
N LYS A 393 -12.55 -6.25 -14.51
CA LYS A 393 -11.59 -5.66 -15.45
C LYS A 393 -10.77 -4.54 -14.79
N ALA A 394 -9.52 -4.39 -15.22
CA ALA A 394 -8.68 -3.25 -14.88
C ALA A 394 -9.18 -1.99 -15.61
N ILE A 395 -9.71 -1.02 -14.86
CA ILE A 395 -10.36 0.19 -15.42
C ILE A 395 -9.38 1.36 -15.55
N MET A 396 -8.53 1.58 -14.56
CA MET A 396 -7.50 2.63 -14.52
C MET A 396 -6.17 2.04 -14.06
N PRO A 397 -5.51 1.23 -14.91
CA PRO A 397 -4.37 0.40 -14.52
C PRO A 397 -3.03 1.15 -14.44
N VAL A 398 -3.03 2.45 -14.67
CA VAL A 398 -1.85 3.32 -14.51
C VAL A 398 -2.06 4.21 -13.30
N VAL A 399 -1.19 4.07 -12.31
CA VAL A 399 -1.27 4.76 -11.02
C VAL A 399 -0.15 5.77 -10.88
N PHE A 400 -0.44 6.89 -10.24
CA PHE A 400 0.50 7.95 -9.91
C PHE A 400 0.46 8.25 -8.42
N THR A 401 1.56 7.99 -7.72
CA THR A 401 1.73 8.26 -6.29
C THR A 401 2.82 9.30 -6.09
N CYS A 402 2.47 10.40 -5.42
CA CYS A 402 3.38 11.50 -5.12
C CYS A 402 3.53 11.70 -3.61
N MET A 403 4.75 11.49 -3.11
CA MET A 403 5.13 11.61 -1.69
C MET A 403 6.16 12.73 -1.48
N LEU A 404 6.01 13.86 -2.19
CA LEU A 404 6.91 15.00 -2.09
C LEU A 404 6.44 15.95 -0.98
N GLU A 405 7.29 16.21 0.01
CA GLU A 405 6.99 17.12 1.13
C GLU A 405 7.12 18.60 0.75
N GLY A 406 7.72 18.90 -0.40
CA GLY A 406 7.84 20.27 -0.95
C GLY A 406 8.70 21.24 -0.15
N ASN A 407 9.32 20.82 0.95
CA ASN A 407 10.10 21.67 1.86
C ASN A 407 11.54 21.16 2.02
N VAL A 408 12.43 21.74 1.26
CA VAL A 408 13.89 21.47 1.32
C VAL A 408 14.53 22.03 2.59
N SER A 409 13.91 22.97 3.26
CA SER A 409 14.49 23.65 4.44
C SER A 409 14.59 22.79 5.71
N LYS A 410 14.12 21.53 5.68
CA LYS A 410 14.21 20.59 6.81
C LYS A 410 15.24 19.47 6.63
N VAL A 411 16.25 19.65 5.81
CA VAL A 411 17.34 18.68 5.56
C VAL A 411 18.31 18.52 6.75
N THR A 412 17.91 18.82 7.96
CA THR A 412 18.69 18.55 9.17
C THR A 412 18.45 17.16 9.78
N LYS A 413 17.72 16.28 9.11
CA LYS A 413 17.53 14.91 9.59
C LYS A 413 18.85 14.15 9.45
N LYS A 414 19.49 13.82 10.58
CA LYS A 414 20.63 12.90 10.63
C LYS A 414 20.28 11.64 9.84
N ARG A 415 21.07 11.35 8.82
CA ARG A 415 21.04 10.09 8.09
C ARG A 415 21.24 8.96 9.10
N TYR A 416 20.31 8.03 9.17
CA TYR A 416 20.58 6.76 9.82
C TYR A 416 21.68 6.02 9.05
N SER A 417 22.40 5.12 9.70
CA SER A 417 23.48 4.33 9.05
C SER A 417 22.93 3.19 8.19
N PHE A 418 21.85 3.43 7.46
CA PHE A 418 21.28 2.46 6.53
C PHE A 418 21.08 3.10 5.15
N LYS A 419 21.26 2.27 4.15
CA LYS A 419 21.09 2.64 2.75
C LYS A 419 20.00 1.77 2.14
N GLU A 420 19.01 2.38 1.52
CA GLU A 420 18.04 1.67 0.68
C GLU A 420 18.75 1.13 -0.56
N GLU A 421 18.62 -0.15 -0.81
CA GLU A 421 19.25 -0.83 -1.94
C GLU A 421 18.26 -1.25 -3.01
N TYR A 422 17.04 -1.57 -2.60
CA TYR A 422 15.98 -2.03 -3.50
C TYR A 422 14.63 -1.83 -2.86
N ALA A 423 13.62 -1.51 -3.66
CA ALA A 423 12.23 -1.55 -3.27
C ALA A 423 11.36 -1.91 -4.47
N ILE A 424 10.19 -2.49 -4.23
CA ILE A 424 9.19 -2.78 -5.25
C ILE A 424 7.80 -2.77 -4.64
N SER A 425 6.83 -2.27 -5.41
CA SER A 425 5.40 -2.33 -5.10
C SER A 425 4.69 -3.20 -6.11
N GLN A 426 3.66 -3.90 -5.67
CA GLN A 426 2.72 -4.55 -6.56
C GLN A 426 1.30 -4.25 -6.11
N THR A 427 0.42 -4.03 -7.06
CA THR A 427 -0.99 -3.70 -6.80
C THR A 427 -1.88 -4.45 -7.79
N PRO A 428 -2.94 -5.15 -7.33
CA PRO A 428 -3.89 -5.79 -8.23
C PRO A 428 -4.49 -4.79 -9.21
N GLN A 429 -4.72 -5.23 -10.45
CA GLN A 429 -5.32 -4.44 -11.52
C GLN A 429 -4.51 -3.22 -11.98
N VAL A 430 -3.22 -3.14 -11.62
CA VAL A 430 -2.28 -2.10 -12.04
C VAL A 430 -1.25 -2.70 -12.98
N VAL A 431 -0.98 -2.04 -14.10
CA VAL A 431 0.09 -2.43 -15.05
C VAL A 431 1.33 -1.58 -14.90
N LEU A 432 1.15 -0.35 -14.43
CA LEU A 432 2.22 0.64 -14.24
C LEU A 432 1.91 1.50 -13.01
N ASP A 433 2.76 1.40 -12.00
CA ASP A 433 2.65 2.15 -10.75
C ASP A 433 3.83 3.13 -10.64
N HIS A 434 3.54 4.42 -10.79
CA HIS A 434 4.51 5.49 -10.73
C HIS A 434 4.63 6.01 -9.31
N HIS A 435 5.83 6.02 -8.77
CA HIS A 435 6.14 6.62 -7.48
C HIS A 435 7.13 7.77 -7.64
N VAL A 436 6.86 8.89 -6.99
CA VAL A 436 7.82 9.97 -6.81
C VAL A 436 7.89 10.36 -5.34
N ARG A 437 9.10 10.39 -4.82
CA ARG A 437 9.38 10.74 -3.41
C ARG A 437 10.66 11.54 -3.28
N ASP A 438 10.79 12.27 -2.21
CA ASP A 438 12.07 12.83 -1.80
C ASP A 438 12.62 12.11 -0.57
N ASP A 439 13.92 11.93 -0.55
CA ASP A 439 14.66 11.44 0.60
C ASP A 439 15.85 12.37 0.83
N LEU A 440 15.82 13.08 1.98
CA LEU A 440 16.87 14.02 2.37
C LEU A 440 17.23 15.07 1.31
N GLY A 441 16.25 15.47 0.48
CA GLY A 441 16.44 16.45 -0.59
C GLY A 441 16.93 15.86 -1.92
N TYR A 442 16.94 14.54 -2.05
CA TYR A 442 17.16 13.82 -3.30
C TYR A 442 15.82 13.30 -3.83
N LEU A 443 15.45 13.68 -5.03
CA LEU A 443 14.26 13.18 -5.69
C LEU A 443 14.54 11.79 -6.26
N LYS A 444 13.67 10.84 -5.92
CA LYS A 444 13.68 9.51 -6.53
C LYS A 444 12.37 9.29 -7.27
N ILE A 445 12.46 8.81 -8.50
CA ILE A 445 11.33 8.40 -9.32
C ILE A 445 11.50 6.93 -9.64
N SER A 446 10.44 6.16 -9.45
CA SER A 446 10.41 4.74 -9.81
C SER A 446 9.08 4.37 -10.47
N TRP A 447 9.15 3.43 -11.40
CA TRP A 447 8.00 2.77 -12.01
C TRP A 447 8.08 1.27 -11.70
N ASP A 448 7.03 0.75 -11.10
CA ASP A 448 6.79 -0.68 -10.98
C ASP A 448 5.84 -1.09 -12.09
N TYR A 449 6.23 -2.07 -12.91
CA TYR A 449 5.47 -2.47 -14.08
C TYR A 449 5.39 -4.00 -14.22
N ILE A 450 4.32 -4.48 -14.84
CA ILE A 450 4.14 -5.92 -15.07
C ILE A 450 5.02 -6.36 -16.24
N ILE A 451 5.94 -7.30 -15.96
CA ILE A 451 6.94 -7.80 -16.94
C ILE A 451 6.28 -8.35 -18.19
N ASP A 452 5.18 -9.10 -18.05
CA ASP A 452 4.48 -9.74 -19.16
C ASP A 452 3.69 -8.77 -20.05
N ILE A 453 3.46 -7.55 -19.57
CA ILE A 453 2.67 -6.53 -20.29
C ILE A 453 3.57 -5.62 -21.12
N PHE A 454 4.80 -5.35 -20.65
CA PHE A 454 5.70 -4.43 -21.34
C PHE A 454 6.96 -5.12 -21.85
N ASP A 455 7.35 -4.81 -23.08
CA ASP A 455 8.71 -5.05 -23.53
C ASP A 455 9.66 -4.21 -22.69
N LYS A 456 10.78 -4.81 -22.25
CA LYS A 456 11.74 -4.16 -21.35
C LYS A 456 12.37 -2.92 -21.98
N GLN A 457 12.74 -2.99 -23.26
CA GLN A 457 13.34 -1.85 -23.95
C GLN A 457 12.32 -0.73 -24.13
N TYR A 458 11.10 -1.07 -24.54
CA TYR A 458 10.03 -0.11 -24.75
C TYR A 458 9.69 0.67 -23.47
N ILE A 459 9.51 -0.01 -22.33
CA ILE A 459 9.20 0.69 -21.06
C ILE A 459 10.40 1.51 -20.56
N THR A 460 11.65 1.05 -20.82
CA THR A 460 12.87 1.79 -20.51
C THR A 460 12.97 3.07 -21.34
N ASP A 461 12.61 3.02 -22.61
CA ASP A 461 12.63 4.18 -23.51
C ASP A 461 11.61 5.25 -23.08
N ILE A 462 10.39 4.82 -22.71
CA ILE A 462 9.35 5.73 -22.19
C ILE A 462 9.82 6.36 -20.88
N PHE A 463 10.38 5.57 -19.96
CA PHE A 463 10.90 6.08 -18.70
C PHE A 463 12.02 7.08 -18.90
N GLY A 464 12.97 6.78 -19.81
CA GLY A 464 14.07 7.68 -20.20
C GLY A 464 13.54 9.00 -20.78
N ALA A 465 12.53 8.93 -21.66
CA ALA A 465 11.89 10.11 -22.21
C ALA A 465 11.20 10.96 -21.11
N TYR A 466 10.55 10.31 -20.15
CA TYR A 466 9.92 10.96 -19.00
C TYR A 466 10.96 11.70 -18.12
N VAL A 467 12.04 11.02 -17.72
CA VAL A 467 13.13 11.63 -16.94
C VAL A 467 13.74 12.82 -17.69
N ASN A 468 13.97 12.68 -19.00
CA ASN A 468 14.49 13.75 -19.85
C ASN A 468 13.52 14.96 -19.93
N ASN A 469 12.22 14.72 -19.99
CA ASN A 469 11.22 15.79 -19.98
C ASN A 469 11.20 16.56 -18.66
N ILE A 470 11.43 15.89 -17.52
CA ILE A 470 11.62 16.57 -16.22
C ILE A 470 12.90 17.44 -16.25
N LYS A 471 14.01 16.92 -16.76
CA LYS A 471 15.26 17.69 -16.91
C LYS A 471 15.09 18.91 -17.83
N LYS A 472 14.39 18.74 -18.95
CA LYS A 472 14.05 19.87 -19.84
C LYS A 472 13.19 20.94 -19.15
N PHE A 473 12.25 20.54 -18.27
CA PHE A 473 11.48 21.49 -17.47
C PHE A 473 12.39 22.29 -16.54
N MET A 474 13.37 21.64 -15.88
CA MET A 474 14.33 22.33 -15.02
C MET A 474 15.24 23.32 -15.78
N GLU A 475 15.56 23.05 -17.04
CA GLU A 475 16.43 23.89 -17.86
C GLU A 475 15.69 25.04 -18.52
N LYS A 476 14.54 24.74 -19.14
CA LYS A 476 13.84 25.70 -20.01
C LYS A 476 13.01 26.72 -19.22
N TYR A 477 12.42 26.33 -18.14
CA TYR A 477 11.51 27.13 -17.31
C TYR A 477 12.16 27.52 -15.98
#